data_12c9ecf919affc877e050a0649be1978
#
_entry.id   12c9ecf919affc877e050a0649be1978
#
_cell.length_a   1.000
_cell.length_b   1.000
_cell.length_c   1.000
_cell.angle_alpha   90.00
_cell.angle_beta   90.00
_cell.angle_gamma   90.00
#
_symmetry.space_group_name_H-M   'P 1'
#
loop_
_entity.id
_entity.type
_entity.pdbx_description
1 polymer ?
#
loop_
_entity_poly.entity_id
_entity_poly.type
_entity_poly.pdbx_seq_one_letter_code
_entity_poly.pdbx_strand_id
1 'polypeptide(L)'
;MITRRLALLCSTAVLAGASSALAQTRRTPVAPPHPAASRPRREAAPTGSPADTPLGPVDTAARWAYIQDFDTGASLLEKGADEEVPPSSMTKLMTMYIVYERLKQGRMKLEDELPVTERAWRMGGSKMFVQVGSTVKVEDLIRGVIVQSGNDACIVFAEAISGSEEQFAELMNEKAKQIGLVHTHFRNSTGWPDPEQKMSVRDIATLAGRIIRDHPEFYHYDSETSFKYNGIDQANRNPMVQKGTADGLKTGHTDAGGYGLVASAIRNGRRIILVLNGMASMRERAEESERLMDWAFANFEDVTLFTAGDIIERVPVWLGTAPTVPLVSGRSLMVTMPRNWRQRASVKVAFATPVKAPVAKGDVLGKLTLAGQGVPAMEVPLLAGADVPKLGLPGRAMAVLSHYVPGS
;
A
#
# COMPACT_ATOMS: atom_id res chain seq x y z
N MET A 1 -8.77 50.36 -50.19
CA MET A 1 -9.89 50.92 -50.97
C MET A 1 -11.17 50.42 -50.37
N ILE A 2 -11.79 51.23 -49.57
CA ILE A 2 -13.06 51.89 -49.86
C ILE A 2 -14.22 50.93 -49.51
N THR A 3 -14.84 51.13 -48.41
CA THR A 3 -15.81 51.99 -47.81
C THR A 3 -17.24 51.46 -47.88
N ARG A 4 -17.88 51.42 -46.71
CA ARG A 4 -19.08 52.17 -46.27
C ARG A 4 -20.40 51.58 -46.76
N ARG A 5 -21.49 51.61 -46.07
CA ARG A 5 -22.19 52.27 -44.94
C ARG A 5 -23.65 51.75 -44.96
N LEU A 6 -24.24 51.47 -43.81
CA LEU A 6 -25.25 52.28 -43.09
C LEU A 6 -26.64 52.44 -43.75
N ALA A 7 -27.71 52.10 -43.08
CA ALA A 7 -28.91 52.89 -42.72
C ALA A 7 -30.07 51.91 -42.43
N LEU A 8 -30.69 51.88 -41.27
CA LEU A 8 -31.65 52.72 -40.56
C LEU A 8 -32.94 52.97 -41.34
N LEU A 9 -34.06 52.65 -40.73
CA LEU A 9 -35.28 53.37 -40.47
C LEU A 9 -36.48 52.42 -40.38
N CYS A 10 -37.08 52.31 -39.22
CA CYS A 10 -38.17 53.08 -38.60
C CYS A 10 -39.60 52.69 -39.05
N SER A 11 -40.34 52.31 -38.02
CA SER A 11 -41.72 52.68 -37.68
C SER A 11 -42.86 52.14 -38.52
N THR A 12 -43.83 51.49 -37.93
CA THR A 12 -45.08 52.13 -37.46
C THR A 12 -45.96 51.12 -36.70
N ALA A 13 -46.57 51.64 -35.66
CA ALA A 13 -47.55 50.95 -34.80
C ALA A 13 -48.94 51.00 -35.49
N VAL A 14 -49.73 49.93 -35.26
CA VAL A 14 -51.19 50.00 -35.34
C VAL A 14 -51.83 49.33 -34.18
N LEU A 15 -52.51 50.10 -33.35
CA LEU A 15 -53.43 49.66 -32.30
C LEU A 15 -54.76 49.18 -32.91
N ALA A 16 -55.28 48.05 -32.42
CA ALA A 16 -56.73 47.79 -32.32
C ALA A 16 -56.90 46.52 -31.47
N GLY A 17 -57.50 46.64 -30.37
CA GLY A 17 -58.85 46.50 -30.06
C GLY A 17 -59.09 45.34 -29.06
N ALA A 18 -59.49 45.68 -27.87
CA ALA A 18 -59.80 44.83 -26.74
C ALA A 18 -60.94 43.82 -26.99
N SER A 19 -60.82 42.64 -26.45
CA SER A 19 -61.96 41.87 -25.93
C SER A 19 -61.54 41.04 -24.75
N SER A 20 -62.05 41.44 -23.61
CA SER A 20 -61.88 40.80 -22.33
C SER A 20 -62.64 39.49 -22.26
N ALA A 21 -61.99 38.36 -22.23
CA ALA A 21 -62.53 37.09 -21.79
C ALA A 21 -61.96 36.74 -20.42
N LEU A 22 -62.79 36.90 -19.40
CA LEU A 22 -62.55 36.46 -18.03
C LEU A 22 -62.49 34.93 -18.01
N ALA A 23 -61.24 34.35 -18.03
CA ALA A 23 -61.02 32.95 -17.69
C ALA A 23 -60.79 32.84 -16.19
N GLN A 24 -61.79 32.31 -15.48
CA GLN A 24 -61.70 31.93 -14.09
C GLN A 24 -60.71 30.76 -14.02
N THR A 25 -59.48 31.01 -13.59
CA THR A 25 -58.53 29.99 -13.20
C THR A 25 -58.95 29.42 -11.84
N ARG A 26 -59.50 28.21 -11.84
CA ARG A 26 -59.64 27.40 -10.63
C ARG A 26 -58.25 27.22 -10.01
N ARG A 27 -58.05 27.87 -8.87
CA ARG A 27 -56.91 27.59 -7.99
C ARG A 27 -57.07 26.18 -7.41
N THR A 28 -56.29 25.26 -7.85
CA THR A 28 -56.06 23.98 -7.13
C THR A 28 -55.44 24.30 -5.79
N PRO A 29 -55.89 23.70 -4.67
CA PRO A 29 -55.26 23.90 -3.37
C PRO A 29 -53.83 23.38 -3.42
N VAL A 30 -52.86 24.25 -3.16
CA VAL A 30 -51.46 23.86 -2.93
C VAL A 30 -51.46 23.11 -1.59
N ALA A 31 -51.11 21.84 -1.63
CA ALA A 31 -50.88 21.06 -0.43
C ALA A 31 -49.78 21.74 0.40
N PRO A 32 -49.88 21.75 1.75
CA PRO A 32 -48.87 22.33 2.60
C PRO A 32 -47.54 21.57 2.37
N PRO A 33 -46.39 22.28 2.37
CA PRO A 33 -45.11 21.63 2.23
C PRO A 33 -44.93 20.58 3.34
N HIS A 34 -44.70 19.32 2.98
CA HIS A 34 -44.29 18.30 3.94
C HIS A 34 -43.09 18.84 4.69
N PRO A 35 -43.03 18.72 6.02
CA PRO A 35 -41.84 19.07 6.75
C PRO A 35 -40.70 18.22 6.16
N ALA A 36 -39.66 18.90 5.67
CA ALA A 36 -38.44 18.24 5.21
C ALA A 36 -37.99 17.28 6.33
N ALA A 37 -38.02 15.98 6.03
CA ALA A 37 -37.50 14.99 6.95
C ALA A 37 -36.05 15.43 7.25
N SER A 38 -35.82 15.85 8.49
CA SER A 38 -34.49 16.17 8.97
C SER A 38 -33.65 14.94 8.71
N ARG A 39 -32.73 15.02 7.73
CA ARG A 39 -31.69 14.01 7.56
C ARG A 39 -31.04 13.86 8.92
N PRO A 40 -30.94 12.63 9.47
CA PRO A 40 -30.26 12.45 10.72
C PRO A 40 -28.89 13.09 10.59
N ARG A 41 -28.61 14.07 11.45
CA ARG A 41 -27.30 14.69 11.60
C ARG A 41 -26.36 13.51 11.90
N ARG A 42 -25.57 13.11 10.89
CA ARG A 42 -24.55 12.10 11.08
C ARG A 42 -23.67 12.64 12.21
N GLU A 43 -23.76 12.02 13.38
CA GLU A 43 -22.80 12.31 14.44
C GLU A 43 -21.42 12.20 13.80
N ALA A 44 -20.64 13.26 13.92
CA ALA A 44 -19.22 13.22 13.56
C ALA A 44 -18.68 11.99 14.30
N ALA A 45 -18.11 11.05 13.53
CA ALA A 45 -17.46 9.90 14.13
C ALA A 45 -16.55 10.42 15.24
N PRO A 46 -16.56 9.83 16.45
CA PRO A 46 -15.71 10.32 17.52
C PRO A 46 -14.30 10.39 16.96
N THR A 47 -13.62 11.52 17.22
CA THR A 47 -12.20 11.69 16.90
C THR A 47 -11.51 10.52 17.54
N GLY A 48 -11.26 9.47 16.74
CA GLY A 48 -10.75 8.20 17.23
C GLY A 48 -9.39 8.41 17.87
N SER A 49 -8.98 7.46 18.70
CA SER A 49 -7.63 7.41 19.26
C SER A 49 -6.60 7.77 18.20
N PRO A 50 -5.52 8.50 18.54
CA PRO A 50 -4.43 8.78 17.61
C PRO A 50 -3.82 7.46 17.10
N ALA A 51 -3.14 7.51 15.96
CA ALA A 51 -2.37 6.39 15.45
C ALA A 51 -1.10 6.21 16.27
N ASP A 52 -0.70 4.96 16.50
CA ASP A 52 0.56 4.63 17.14
C ASP A 52 1.73 4.73 16.16
N THR A 53 2.84 5.31 16.61
CA THR A 53 4.07 5.40 15.83
C THR A 53 5.30 5.23 16.72
N PRO A 54 6.46 4.86 16.17
CA PRO A 54 7.71 4.82 16.91
C PRO A 54 8.12 6.17 17.54
N LEU A 55 7.53 7.28 17.10
CA LEU A 55 7.81 8.64 17.57
C LEU A 55 6.80 9.15 18.61
N GLY A 56 5.80 8.35 18.95
CA GLY A 56 4.66 8.71 19.76
C GLY A 56 3.38 8.86 18.93
N PRO A 57 2.24 9.19 19.56
CA PRO A 57 0.95 9.22 18.88
C PRO A 57 0.88 10.34 17.83
N VAL A 58 0.20 10.04 16.71
CA VAL A 58 -0.06 10.97 15.60
C VAL A 58 -1.55 10.99 15.29
N ASP A 59 -2.16 12.16 15.31
CA ASP A 59 -3.56 12.31 14.96
C ASP A 59 -3.79 12.05 13.46
N THR A 60 -4.88 11.35 13.16
CA THR A 60 -5.31 11.08 11.78
C THR A 60 -6.83 11.02 11.67
N ALA A 61 -7.36 11.59 10.58
CA ALA A 61 -8.76 11.51 10.21
C ALA A 61 -9.18 10.09 9.78
N ALA A 62 -8.24 9.24 9.40
CA ALA A 62 -8.53 7.86 9.06
C ALA A 62 -8.98 7.06 10.29
N ARG A 63 -10.01 6.24 10.14
CA ARG A 63 -10.44 5.29 11.18
C ARG A 63 -9.46 4.13 11.31
N TRP A 64 -8.89 3.71 10.20
CA TRP A 64 -7.88 2.67 10.10
C TRP A 64 -6.74 3.15 9.22
N ALA A 65 -5.52 2.98 9.69
CA ALA A 65 -4.34 3.45 8.98
C ALA A 65 -3.15 2.51 9.19
N TYR A 66 -2.37 2.33 8.15
CA TYR A 66 -1.10 1.62 8.21
C TYR A 66 -0.11 2.21 7.22
N ILE A 67 1.10 2.51 7.72
CA ILE A 67 2.19 2.98 6.88
C ILE A 67 3.40 2.09 7.14
N GLN A 68 3.98 1.59 6.07
CA GLN A 68 5.20 0.77 6.15
C GLN A 68 6.28 1.25 5.19
N ASP A 69 7.50 1.05 5.60
CA ASP A 69 8.64 1.08 4.70
C ASP A 69 8.65 -0.17 3.83
N PHE A 70 8.82 0.02 2.52
CA PHE A 70 8.73 -1.09 1.57
C PHE A 70 9.91 -2.04 1.67
N ASP A 71 11.13 -1.53 1.84
CA ASP A 71 12.36 -2.33 1.77
C ASP A 71 12.61 -3.08 3.07
N THR A 72 12.42 -2.44 4.20
CA THR A 72 12.64 -3.02 5.53
C THR A 72 11.42 -3.73 6.11
N GLY A 73 10.23 -3.39 5.63
CA GLY A 73 8.95 -3.85 6.20
C GLY A 73 8.60 -3.19 7.53
N ALA A 74 9.36 -2.19 7.97
CA ALA A 74 9.13 -1.51 9.24
C ALA A 74 7.79 -0.78 9.25
N SER A 75 7.01 -0.98 10.32
CA SER A 75 5.79 -0.21 10.57
C SER A 75 6.15 1.19 11.06
N LEU A 76 5.64 2.21 10.39
CA LEU A 76 5.86 3.62 10.70
C LEU A 76 4.68 4.24 11.40
N LEU A 77 3.46 3.75 11.13
CA LEU A 77 2.22 4.21 11.73
C LEU A 77 1.18 3.09 11.69
N GLU A 78 0.48 2.91 12.80
CA GLU A 78 -0.59 1.93 12.95
C GLU A 78 -1.81 2.52 13.66
N LYS A 79 -3.00 2.24 13.13
CA LYS A 79 -4.28 2.54 13.78
C LYS A 79 -5.30 1.50 13.35
N GLY A 80 -5.71 0.63 14.28
CA GLY A 80 -6.58 -0.49 13.96
C GLY A 80 -6.06 -1.33 12.79
N ALA A 81 -4.72 -1.54 12.73
CA ALA A 81 -4.04 -2.07 11.56
C ALA A 81 -4.47 -3.49 11.19
N ASP A 82 -4.88 -4.28 12.18
CA ASP A 82 -5.29 -5.68 12.03
C ASP A 82 -6.82 -5.88 12.14
N GLU A 83 -7.58 -4.78 12.29
CA GLU A 83 -9.04 -4.86 12.29
C GLU A 83 -9.57 -5.25 10.91
N GLU A 84 -10.50 -6.20 10.87
CA GLU A 84 -11.20 -6.62 9.67
C GLU A 84 -12.26 -5.57 9.29
N VAL A 85 -12.05 -4.89 8.18
CA VAL A 85 -12.89 -3.77 7.73
C VAL A 85 -13.33 -3.96 6.28
N PRO A 86 -14.45 -3.33 5.85
CA PRO A 86 -14.84 -3.34 4.45
C PRO A 86 -13.78 -2.68 3.57
N PRO A 87 -13.12 -3.43 2.65
CA PRO A 87 -12.03 -2.92 1.82
C PRO A 87 -12.52 -2.07 0.64
N SER A 88 -13.81 -2.15 0.30
CA SER A 88 -14.33 -1.50 -0.90
C SER A 88 -13.51 -1.90 -2.14
N SER A 89 -13.33 -1.00 -3.10
CA SER A 89 -12.57 -1.28 -4.33
C SER A 89 -11.05 -1.49 -4.12
N MET A 90 -10.52 -1.41 -2.89
CA MET A 90 -9.15 -1.87 -2.62
C MET A 90 -9.01 -3.40 -2.76
N THR A 91 -10.10 -4.15 -2.67
CA THR A 91 -10.22 -5.56 -3.06
C THR A 91 -9.60 -5.85 -4.43
N LYS A 92 -9.74 -4.94 -5.38
CA LYS A 92 -9.26 -5.10 -6.77
C LYS A 92 -7.75 -5.30 -6.88
N LEU A 93 -7.00 -4.96 -5.84
CA LEU A 93 -5.57 -5.30 -5.76
C LEU A 93 -5.37 -6.82 -5.83
N MET A 94 -6.22 -7.63 -5.17
CA MET A 94 -6.13 -9.09 -5.26
C MET A 94 -6.53 -9.60 -6.65
N THR A 95 -7.56 -9.01 -7.26
CA THR A 95 -7.93 -9.32 -8.64
C THR A 95 -6.76 -9.07 -9.59
N MET A 96 -6.08 -7.92 -9.46
CA MET A 96 -4.92 -7.59 -10.28
C MET A 96 -3.71 -8.46 -9.97
N TYR A 97 -3.47 -8.81 -8.70
CA TYR A 97 -2.39 -9.73 -8.33
C TYR A 97 -2.52 -11.08 -9.05
N ILE A 98 -3.74 -11.64 -9.07
CA ILE A 98 -4.02 -12.91 -9.79
C ILE A 98 -3.86 -12.75 -11.30
N VAL A 99 -4.35 -11.65 -11.88
CA VAL A 99 -4.19 -11.35 -13.32
C VAL A 99 -2.70 -11.24 -13.69
N TYR A 100 -1.93 -10.50 -12.93
CA TYR A 100 -0.48 -10.37 -13.14
C TYR A 100 0.26 -11.70 -12.99
N GLU A 101 -0.14 -12.52 -12.02
CA GLU A 101 0.41 -13.87 -11.89
C GLU A 101 0.12 -14.73 -13.12
N ARG A 102 -1.10 -14.67 -13.71
CA ARG A 102 -1.46 -15.38 -14.95
C ARG A 102 -0.63 -14.90 -16.14
N LEU A 103 -0.42 -13.60 -16.27
CA LEU A 103 0.44 -13.01 -17.30
C LEU A 103 1.89 -13.48 -17.14
N LYS A 104 2.46 -13.40 -15.95
CA LYS A 104 3.82 -13.84 -15.64
C LYS A 104 4.06 -15.32 -15.90
N GLN A 105 3.03 -16.15 -15.68
CA GLN A 105 3.06 -17.59 -15.95
C GLN A 105 2.81 -17.93 -17.43
N GLY A 106 2.55 -16.95 -18.30
CA GLY A 106 2.22 -17.15 -19.71
C GLY A 106 0.86 -17.83 -19.95
N ARG A 107 -0.01 -17.89 -18.91
CA ARG A 107 -1.36 -18.44 -18.99
C ARG A 107 -2.39 -17.43 -19.51
N MET A 108 -1.97 -16.19 -19.69
CA MET A 108 -2.72 -15.08 -20.26
C MET A 108 -1.70 -14.14 -20.91
N LYS A 109 -2.11 -13.44 -21.97
CA LYS A 109 -1.30 -12.43 -22.67
C LYS A 109 -2.04 -11.10 -22.67
N LEU A 110 -1.32 -10.00 -22.80
CA LEU A 110 -1.92 -8.65 -22.83
C LEU A 110 -2.84 -8.46 -24.05
N GLU A 111 -2.54 -9.14 -25.15
CA GLU A 111 -3.28 -9.08 -26.42
C GLU A 111 -4.49 -10.02 -26.46
N ASP A 112 -4.62 -10.96 -25.50
CA ASP A 112 -5.77 -11.86 -25.46
C ASP A 112 -7.07 -11.06 -25.31
N GLU A 113 -8.10 -11.52 -26.00
CA GLU A 113 -9.43 -10.90 -25.96
C GLU A 113 -10.37 -11.77 -25.13
N LEU A 114 -10.94 -11.19 -24.08
CA LEU A 114 -11.85 -11.87 -23.18
C LEU A 114 -13.31 -11.51 -23.49
N PRO A 115 -14.23 -12.49 -23.50
CA PRO A 115 -15.63 -12.25 -23.82
C PRO A 115 -16.35 -11.49 -22.71
N VAL A 116 -17.23 -10.57 -23.07
CA VAL A 116 -18.07 -9.80 -22.14
C VAL A 116 -19.43 -10.44 -22.03
N THR A 117 -19.73 -11.01 -20.87
CA THR A 117 -21.02 -11.58 -20.54
C THR A 117 -22.06 -10.52 -20.17
N GLU A 118 -23.33 -10.91 -20.15
CA GLU A 118 -24.40 -10.04 -19.67
C GLU A 118 -24.23 -9.68 -18.19
N ARG A 119 -23.69 -10.59 -17.36
CA ARG A 119 -23.38 -10.36 -15.95
C ARG A 119 -22.33 -9.25 -15.80
N ALA A 120 -21.22 -9.33 -16.53
CA ALA A 120 -20.19 -8.29 -16.52
C ALA A 120 -20.74 -6.94 -16.97
N TRP A 121 -21.46 -6.91 -18.08
CA TRP A 121 -22.07 -5.70 -18.61
C TRP A 121 -23.08 -5.05 -17.65
N ARG A 122 -23.92 -5.84 -16.96
CA ARG A 122 -24.93 -5.36 -16.01
C ARG A 122 -24.33 -4.92 -14.67
N MET A 123 -23.07 -5.27 -14.38
CA MET A 123 -22.47 -4.94 -13.08
C MET A 123 -22.53 -3.45 -12.80
N GLY A 124 -23.01 -3.12 -11.59
CA GLY A 124 -23.21 -1.75 -11.15
C GLY A 124 -21.94 -1.05 -10.62
N GLY A 125 -22.13 0.18 -10.17
CA GLY A 125 -21.06 0.99 -9.58
C GLY A 125 -20.09 1.56 -10.61
N SER A 126 -18.79 1.52 -10.31
CA SER A 126 -17.75 2.01 -11.21
C SER A 126 -17.55 1.09 -12.41
N LYS A 127 -17.47 1.63 -13.60
CA LYS A 127 -17.39 0.86 -14.86
C LYS A 127 -16.35 1.42 -15.81
N MET A 128 -15.74 0.53 -16.61
CA MET A 128 -15.04 0.94 -17.83
C MET A 128 -15.97 0.96 -19.06
N PHE A 129 -17.22 0.51 -18.89
CA PHE A 129 -18.27 0.45 -19.92
C PHE A 129 -18.01 -0.58 -21.02
N VAL A 130 -17.70 -1.81 -20.63
CA VAL A 130 -17.64 -2.95 -21.56
C VAL A 130 -18.99 -3.20 -22.22
N GLN A 131 -18.99 -3.70 -23.46
CA GLN A 131 -20.19 -3.95 -24.26
C GLN A 131 -20.55 -5.44 -24.22
N VAL A 132 -21.82 -5.75 -23.92
CA VAL A 132 -22.30 -7.13 -23.90
C VAL A 132 -22.11 -7.81 -25.28
N GLY A 133 -21.61 -9.05 -25.26
CA GLY A 133 -21.39 -9.84 -26.47
C GLY A 133 -20.17 -9.43 -27.31
N SER A 134 -19.38 -8.43 -26.83
CA SER A 134 -18.09 -8.09 -27.41
C SER A 134 -16.94 -8.84 -26.71
N THR A 135 -15.74 -8.63 -27.20
CA THR A 135 -14.49 -9.00 -26.52
C THR A 135 -13.71 -7.74 -26.14
N VAL A 136 -12.86 -7.86 -25.11
CA VAL A 136 -12.00 -6.77 -24.64
C VAL A 136 -10.59 -7.31 -24.40
N LYS A 137 -9.58 -6.58 -24.85
CA LYS A 137 -8.18 -6.94 -24.59
C LYS A 137 -7.86 -6.94 -23.09
N VAL A 138 -7.06 -7.89 -22.67
CA VAL A 138 -6.58 -8.01 -21.29
C VAL A 138 -5.91 -6.70 -20.82
N GLU A 139 -5.10 -6.09 -21.69
CA GLU A 139 -4.43 -4.82 -21.37
C GLU A 139 -5.43 -3.67 -21.09
N ASP A 140 -6.52 -3.58 -21.87
CA ASP A 140 -7.56 -2.57 -21.64
C ASP A 140 -8.35 -2.85 -20.36
N LEU A 141 -8.62 -4.13 -20.08
CA LEU A 141 -9.26 -4.55 -18.83
C LEU A 141 -8.40 -4.18 -17.60
N ILE A 142 -7.08 -4.36 -17.67
CA ILE A 142 -6.14 -3.97 -16.61
C ILE A 142 -6.29 -2.47 -16.32
N ARG A 143 -6.20 -1.63 -17.36
CA ARG A 143 -6.41 -0.17 -17.21
C ARG A 143 -7.81 0.15 -16.69
N GLY A 144 -8.82 -0.57 -17.17
CA GLY A 144 -10.19 -0.44 -16.69
C GLY A 144 -10.34 -0.71 -15.19
N VAL A 145 -9.66 -1.73 -14.66
CA VAL A 145 -9.68 -2.05 -13.22
C VAL A 145 -8.90 -1.01 -12.40
N ILE A 146 -7.72 -0.64 -12.84
CA ILE A 146 -6.82 0.24 -12.08
C ILE A 146 -7.29 1.69 -12.13
N VAL A 147 -7.39 2.28 -13.32
CA VAL A 147 -7.67 3.70 -13.52
C VAL A 147 -9.12 4.02 -13.22
N GLN A 148 -10.05 3.26 -13.82
CA GLN A 148 -11.49 3.54 -13.76
C GLN A 148 -12.18 2.82 -12.61
N SER A 149 -11.47 1.90 -11.94
CA SER A 149 -12.03 1.02 -10.90
C SER A 149 -13.21 0.18 -11.41
N GLY A 150 -13.17 -0.27 -12.68
CA GLY A 150 -14.23 -0.97 -13.36
C GLY A 150 -14.64 -2.28 -12.69
N ASN A 151 -15.85 -2.33 -12.16
CA ASN A 151 -16.42 -3.56 -11.61
C ASN A 151 -16.72 -4.56 -12.75
N ASP A 152 -17.20 -4.04 -13.88
CA ASP A 152 -17.46 -4.81 -15.09
C ASP A 152 -16.19 -5.53 -15.59
N ALA A 153 -15.05 -4.85 -15.62
CA ALA A 153 -13.77 -5.44 -15.97
C ALA A 153 -13.33 -6.56 -15.01
N CYS A 154 -13.58 -6.39 -13.70
CA CYS A 154 -13.28 -7.44 -12.72
C CYS A 154 -14.11 -8.71 -12.95
N ILE A 155 -15.40 -8.57 -13.30
CA ILE A 155 -16.25 -9.71 -13.61
C ILE A 155 -15.75 -10.43 -14.87
N VAL A 156 -15.35 -9.69 -15.93
CA VAL A 156 -14.74 -10.29 -17.12
C VAL A 156 -13.52 -11.15 -16.75
N PHE A 157 -12.61 -10.63 -15.93
CA PHE A 157 -11.45 -11.39 -15.45
C PHE A 157 -11.85 -12.60 -14.62
N ALA A 158 -12.79 -12.44 -13.70
CA ALA A 158 -13.22 -13.51 -12.80
C ALA A 158 -13.81 -14.68 -13.59
N GLU A 159 -14.69 -14.40 -14.55
CA GLU A 159 -15.32 -15.41 -15.40
C GLU A 159 -14.31 -16.08 -16.34
N ALA A 160 -13.38 -15.31 -16.93
CA ALA A 160 -12.37 -15.86 -17.83
C ALA A 160 -11.34 -16.74 -17.10
N ILE A 161 -10.99 -16.42 -15.84
CA ILE A 161 -9.95 -17.14 -15.09
C ILE A 161 -10.52 -18.36 -14.36
N SER A 162 -11.74 -18.26 -13.82
CA SER A 162 -12.32 -19.25 -12.91
C SER A 162 -13.71 -19.75 -13.33
N GLY A 163 -14.27 -19.25 -14.44
CA GLY A 163 -15.60 -19.62 -14.91
C GLY A 163 -16.75 -18.88 -14.24
N SER A 164 -16.59 -18.39 -13.01
CA SER A 164 -17.55 -17.55 -12.30
C SER A 164 -16.86 -16.64 -11.28
N GLU A 165 -17.54 -15.58 -10.83
CA GLU A 165 -17.02 -14.70 -9.78
C GLU A 165 -16.91 -15.41 -8.44
N GLU A 166 -17.82 -16.34 -8.13
CA GLU A 166 -17.82 -17.12 -6.90
C GLU A 166 -16.57 -18.01 -6.82
N GLN A 167 -16.23 -18.74 -7.88
CA GLN A 167 -15.01 -19.55 -7.96
C GLN A 167 -13.75 -18.67 -7.96
N PHE A 168 -13.83 -17.48 -8.54
CA PHE A 168 -12.73 -16.54 -8.48
C PHE A 168 -12.51 -16.02 -7.06
N ALA A 169 -13.57 -15.77 -6.27
CA ALA A 169 -13.46 -15.40 -4.88
C ALA A 169 -12.81 -16.51 -4.02
N GLU A 170 -13.09 -17.78 -4.32
CA GLU A 170 -12.39 -18.91 -3.70
C GLU A 170 -10.89 -18.88 -4.03
N LEU A 171 -10.53 -18.66 -5.30
CA LEU A 171 -9.14 -18.50 -5.73
C LEU A 171 -8.46 -17.30 -5.04
N MET A 172 -9.17 -16.18 -4.87
CA MET A 172 -8.67 -15.02 -4.11
C MET A 172 -8.36 -15.38 -2.65
N ASN A 173 -9.22 -16.16 -2.00
CA ASN A 173 -9.02 -16.60 -0.61
C ASN A 173 -7.86 -17.59 -0.49
N GLU A 174 -7.69 -18.51 -1.43
CA GLU A 174 -6.53 -19.39 -1.48
C GLU A 174 -5.23 -18.59 -1.66
N LYS A 175 -5.24 -17.62 -2.57
CA LYS A 175 -4.11 -16.74 -2.82
C LYS A 175 -3.78 -15.89 -1.58
N ALA A 176 -4.78 -15.34 -0.90
CA ALA A 176 -4.61 -14.59 0.34
C ALA A 176 -3.84 -15.41 1.39
N LYS A 177 -4.22 -16.67 1.61
CA LYS A 177 -3.51 -17.59 2.52
C LYS A 177 -2.07 -17.82 2.06
N GLN A 178 -1.83 -18.05 0.76
CA GLN A 178 -0.50 -18.31 0.21
C GLN A 178 0.47 -17.14 0.42
N ILE A 179 -0.01 -15.91 0.32
CA ILE A 179 0.81 -14.70 0.49
C ILE A 179 0.77 -14.11 1.90
N GLY A 180 0.10 -14.79 2.85
CA GLY A 180 0.11 -14.45 4.27
C GLY A 180 -0.83 -13.34 4.70
N LEU A 181 -1.97 -13.14 4.00
CA LEU A 181 -3.03 -12.22 4.45
C LEU A 181 -3.89 -12.94 5.48
N VAL A 182 -3.75 -12.57 6.74
CA VAL A 182 -4.37 -13.30 7.87
C VAL A 182 -5.71 -12.73 8.32
N HIS A 183 -5.97 -11.45 8.00
CA HIS A 183 -7.20 -10.73 8.33
C HIS A 183 -7.95 -10.34 7.05
N THR A 184 -8.09 -11.32 6.14
CA THR A 184 -8.66 -11.09 4.80
C THR A 184 -9.61 -12.20 4.42
N HIS A 185 -10.81 -11.84 3.95
CA HIS A 185 -11.77 -12.74 3.34
C HIS A 185 -12.47 -12.08 2.16
N PHE A 186 -12.50 -12.76 1.02
CA PHE A 186 -13.12 -12.30 -0.21
C PHE A 186 -14.41 -13.04 -0.52
N ARG A 187 -15.46 -12.28 -0.89
CA ARG A 187 -16.75 -12.78 -1.39
C ARG A 187 -16.98 -12.46 -2.86
N ASN A 188 -16.25 -11.46 -3.38
CA ASN A 188 -16.35 -11.04 -4.77
C ASN A 188 -15.03 -10.38 -5.23
N SER A 189 -14.90 -10.22 -6.55
CA SER A 189 -13.72 -9.68 -7.22
C SER A 189 -13.59 -8.16 -7.17
N THR A 190 -14.65 -7.46 -6.80
CA THR A 190 -14.81 -6.01 -7.02
C THR A 190 -14.68 -5.19 -5.76
N GLY A 191 -14.94 -5.78 -4.59
CA GLY A 191 -15.17 -5.07 -3.33
C GLY A 191 -16.60 -4.53 -3.20
N TRP A 192 -17.56 -5.12 -3.94
CA TRP A 192 -18.97 -4.83 -3.75
C TRP A 192 -19.38 -5.14 -2.32
N PRO A 193 -20.25 -4.34 -1.70
CA PRO A 193 -20.64 -4.53 -0.32
C PRO A 193 -21.17 -5.94 -0.03
N ASP A 194 -20.52 -6.62 0.89
CA ASP A 194 -20.90 -7.91 1.43
C ASP A 194 -20.43 -7.95 2.90
N PRO A 195 -21.24 -8.44 3.86
CA PRO A 195 -20.87 -8.47 5.29
C PRO A 195 -19.61 -9.27 5.59
N GLU A 196 -19.30 -10.28 4.75
CA GLU A 196 -18.12 -11.13 4.91
C GLU A 196 -16.93 -10.69 4.04
N GLN A 197 -17.09 -9.66 3.20
CA GLN A 197 -15.99 -9.07 2.41
C GLN A 197 -15.14 -8.18 3.30
N LYS A 198 -13.98 -8.65 3.73
CA LYS A 198 -13.15 -7.97 4.73
C LYS A 198 -11.67 -8.05 4.41
N MET A 199 -10.94 -7.02 4.80
CA MET A 199 -9.47 -6.97 4.82
C MET A 199 -9.01 -6.05 5.96
N SER A 200 -7.86 -6.33 6.55
CA SER A 200 -7.18 -5.34 7.39
C SER A 200 -6.34 -4.37 6.54
N VAL A 201 -6.08 -3.16 7.06
CA VAL A 201 -5.23 -2.20 6.35
C VAL A 201 -3.77 -2.67 6.28
N ARG A 202 -3.31 -3.51 7.20
CA ARG A 202 -2.01 -4.19 7.14
C ARG A 202 -1.96 -5.20 5.99
N ASP A 203 -2.99 -6.02 5.84
CA ASP A 203 -3.08 -7.00 4.74
C ASP A 203 -3.15 -6.30 3.37
N ILE A 204 -3.87 -5.17 3.29
CA ILE A 204 -3.90 -4.36 2.06
C ILE A 204 -2.50 -3.83 1.73
N ALA A 205 -1.74 -3.34 2.72
CA ALA A 205 -0.36 -2.89 2.51
C ALA A 205 0.57 -4.03 2.11
N THR A 206 0.41 -5.21 2.73
CA THR A 206 1.14 -6.43 2.37
C THR A 206 0.88 -6.80 0.91
N LEU A 207 -0.40 -6.84 0.50
CA LEU A 207 -0.78 -7.14 -0.88
C LEU A 207 -0.21 -6.10 -1.87
N ALA A 208 -0.27 -4.81 -1.54
CA ALA A 208 0.34 -3.76 -2.36
C ALA A 208 1.86 -3.97 -2.52
N GLY A 209 2.55 -4.28 -1.42
CA GLY A 209 3.98 -4.62 -1.44
C GLY A 209 4.29 -5.85 -2.28
N ARG A 210 3.43 -6.87 -2.25
CA ARG A 210 3.56 -8.08 -3.08
C ARG A 210 3.36 -7.77 -4.56
N ILE A 211 2.38 -6.93 -4.93
CA ILE A 211 2.20 -6.50 -6.33
C ILE A 211 3.48 -5.87 -6.86
N ILE A 212 4.08 -4.94 -6.11
CA ILE A 212 5.29 -4.23 -6.52
C ILE A 212 6.50 -5.18 -6.63
N ARG A 213 6.67 -6.12 -5.69
CA ARG A 213 7.82 -7.05 -5.67
C ARG A 213 7.70 -8.18 -6.67
N ASP A 214 6.51 -8.77 -6.76
CA ASP A 214 6.30 -10.02 -7.50
C ASP A 214 6.01 -9.75 -8.99
N HIS A 215 5.48 -8.56 -9.30
CA HIS A 215 5.00 -8.17 -10.63
C HIS A 215 5.48 -6.77 -11.07
N PRO A 216 6.78 -6.43 -10.89
CA PRO A 216 7.29 -5.09 -11.21
C PRO A 216 7.10 -4.72 -12.67
N GLU A 217 7.07 -5.72 -13.58
CA GLU A 217 6.87 -5.53 -15.02
C GLU A 217 5.49 -4.97 -15.37
N PHE A 218 4.47 -5.20 -14.54
CA PHE A 218 3.10 -4.73 -14.76
C PHE A 218 2.73 -3.52 -13.88
N TYR A 219 3.55 -3.20 -12.89
CA TYR A 219 3.24 -2.16 -11.91
C TYR A 219 3.09 -0.75 -12.52
N HIS A 220 3.67 -0.51 -13.69
CA HIS A 220 3.57 0.77 -14.39
C HIS A 220 2.13 1.19 -14.70
N TYR A 221 1.18 0.25 -14.86
CA TYR A 221 -0.23 0.55 -15.07
C TYR A 221 -0.84 1.33 -13.89
N ASP A 222 -0.36 1.11 -12.66
CA ASP A 222 -0.87 1.75 -11.45
C ASP A 222 -0.57 3.26 -11.41
N SER A 223 0.40 3.73 -12.20
CA SER A 223 0.80 5.13 -12.31
C SER A 223 0.08 5.90 -13.43
N GLU A 224 -0.72 5.23 -14.26
CA GLU A 224 -1.44 5.89 -15.34
C GLU A 224 -2.51 6.86 -14.79
N THR A 225 -2.49 8.11 -15.28
CA THR A 225 -3.33 9.20 -14.76
C THR A 225 -4.72 9.23 -15.36
N SER A 226 -4.92 8.68 -16.55
CA SER A 226 -6.22 8.55 -17.21
C SER A 226 -6.23 7.38 -18.18
N PHE A 227 -7.43 6.89 -18.50
CA PHE A 227 -7.63 5.89 -19.55
C PHE A 227 -8.92 6.17 -20.31
N LYS A 228 -8.84 6.13 -21.65
CA LYS A 228 -9.97 6.31 -22.52
C LYS A 228 -10.39 4.98 -23.13
N TYR A 229 -11.64 4.57 -22.87
CA TYR A 229 -12.23 3.35 -23.44
C TYR A 229 -13.63 3.67 -24.00
N ASN A 230 -13.97 3.13 -25.16
CA ASN A 230 -15.26 3.37 -25.87
C ASN A 230 -15.63 4.85 -25.96
N GLY A 231 -14.65 5.72 -26.22
CA GLY A 231 -14.88 7.16 -26.32
C GLY A 231 -15.01 7.88 -24.98
N ILE A 232 -15.06 7.18 -23.85
CA ILE A 232 -15.19 7.72 -22.49
C ILE A 232 -13.81 7.79 -21.86
N ASP A 233 -13.36 9.02 -21.59
CA ASP A 233 -12.11 9.27 -20.86
C ASP A 233 -12.40 9.42 -19.37
N GLN A 234 -11.67 8.67 -18.54
CA GLN A 234 -11.82 8.71 -17.10
C GLN A 234 -10.44 8.86 -16.45
N ALA A 235 -10.34 9.78 -15.50
CA ALA A 235 -9.14 10.01 -14.73
C ALA A 235 -8.95 8.93 -13.64
N ASN A 236 -7.70 8.63 -13.29
CA ASN A 236 -7.38 7.82 -12.14
C ASN A 236 -7.93 8.48 -10.87
N ARG A 237 -8.51 7.70 -10.00
CA ARG A 237 -9.18 8.22 -8.78
C ARG A 237 -8.23 8.47 -7.62
N ASN A 238 -6.97 8.03 -7.74
CA ASN A 238 -5.95 8.28 -6.74
C ASN A 238 -5.43 9.73 -6.87
N PRO A 239 -5.70 10.61 -5.89
CA PRO A 239 -5.31 12.01 -5.98
C PRO A 239 -3.79 12.19 -5.99
N MET A 240 -3.04 11.29 -5.37
CA MET A 240 -1.58 11.36 -5.34
C MET A 240 -0.96 10.95 -6.69
N VAL A 241 -1.56 9.98 -7.40
CA VAL A 241 -1.17 9.63 -8.77
C VAL A 241 -1.47 10.80 -9.72
N GLN A 242 -2.65 11.43 -9.58
CA GLN A 242 -3.01 12.60 -10.38
C GLN A 242 -2.03 13.78 -10.22
N LYS A 243 -1.46 13.94 -9.03
CA LYS A 243 -0.46 14.98 -8.74
C LYS A 243 0.99 14.55 -9.06
N GLY A 244 1.21 13.30 -9.42
CA GLY A 244 2.56 12.74 -9.63
C GLY A 244 3.39 12.60 -8.35
N THR A 245 2.72 12.55 -7.17
CA THR A 245 3.38 12.38 -5.86
C THR A 245 3.39 10.93 -5.38
N ALA A 246 2.71 10.03 -6.08
CA ALA A 246 2.72 8.58 -5.90
C ALA A 246 2.67 7.87 -7.26
N ASP A 247 3.14 6.62 -7.30
CA ASP A 247 3.16 5.77 -8.49
C ASP A 247 2.13 4.63 -8.46
N GLY A 248 1.19 4.67 -7.54
CA GLY A 248 0.09 3.70 -7.35
C GLY A 248 -0.67 3.99 -6.05
N LEU A 249 -1.65 3.20 -5.66
CA LEU A 249 -2.24 2.07 -6.35
C LEU A 249 -3.76 2.28 -6.51
N LYS A 250 -4.52 2.16 -5.40
CA LYS A 250 -5.98 2.01 -5.49
C LYS A 250 -6.73 2.85 -4.48
N THR A 251 -7.94 3.29 -4.88
CA THR A 251 -8.91 3.92 -3.97
C THR A 251 -10.14 3.04 -3.79
N GLY A 252 -10.81 3.19 -2.65
CA GLY A 252 -12.08 2.55 -2.34
C GLY A 252 -13.07 3.52 -1.73
N HIS A 253 -14.35 3.19 -1.86
CA HIS A 253 -15.43 3.86 -1.15
C HIS A 253 -16.66 2.95 -1.09
N THR A 254 -17.21 2.82 0.11
CA THR A 254 -18.56 2.29 0.39
C THR A 254 -19.11 3.05 1.59
N ASP A 255 -20.41 3.04 1.78
CA ASP A 255 -21.02 3.71 2.96
C ASP A 255 -20.51 3.12 4.28
N ALA A 256 -20.29 1.82 4.34
CA ALA A 256 -19.79 1.14 5.52
C ALA A 256 -18.28 1.37 5.74
N GLY A 257 -17.48 1.31 4.66
CA GLY A 257 -16.02 1.45 4.71
C GLY A 257 -15.51 2.89 4.76
N GLY A 258 -16.35 3.88 4.38
CA GLY A 258 -15.89 5.26 4.15
C GLY A 258 -14.98 5.37 2.93
N TYR A 259 -14.24 6.46 2.84
CA TYR A 259 -13.26 6.66 1.78
C TYR A 259 -11.91 6.06 2.16
N GLY A 260 -11.37 5.22 1.28
CA GLY A 260 -10.09 4.54 1.45
C GLY A 260 -9.10 4.83 0.33
N LEU A 261 -7.81 4.63 0.61
CA LEU A 261 -6.73 4.79 -0.35
C LEU A 261 -5.55 3.91 0.01
N VAL A 262 -4.98 3.26 -1.00
CA VAL A 262 -3.64 2.68 -0.98
C VAL A 262 -2.75 3.52 -1.87
N ALA A 263 -1.65 4.02 -1.34
CA ALA A 263 -0.65 4.74 -2.12
C ALA A 263 0.75 4.14 -1.91
N SER A 264 1.55 4.22 -2.96
CA SER A 264 2.99 3.98 -2.91
C SER A 264 3.72 5.17 -3.50
N ALA A 265 4.79 5.60 -2.85
CA ALA A 265 5.60 6.70 -3.33
C ALA A 265 7.10 6.39 -3.15
N ILE A 266 7.91 6.89 -4.07
CA ILE A 266 9.37 6.80 -4.00
C ILE A 266 9.93 8.22 -3.86
N ARG A 267 10.82 8.41 -2.88
CA ARG A 267 11.61 9.64 -2.75
C ARG A 267 13.06 9.29 -2.40
N ASN A 268 13.98 9.79 -3.18
CA ASN A 268 15.42 9.52 -3.00
C ASN A 268 15.75 8.02 -2.92
N GLY A 269 15.10 7.20 -3.75
CA GLY A 269 15.31 5.76 -3.82
C GLY A 269 14.61 4.93 -2.73
N ARG A 270 13.97 5.55 -1.74
CA ARG A 270 13.20 4.90 -0.68
C ARG A 270 11.73 4.85 -1.04
N ARG A 271 11.08 3.71 -0.86
CA ARG A 271 9.64 3.50 -1.11
C ARG A 271 8.87 3.35 0.20
N ILE A 272 7.73 4.03 0.28
CA ILE A 272 6.76 3.90 1.37
C ILE A 272 5.41 3.46 0.81
N ILE A 273 4.74 2.55 1.51
CA ILE A 273 3.35 2.16 1.26
C ILE A 273 2.48 2.73 2.38
N LEU A 274 1.39 3.39 1.99
CA LEU A 274 0.41 3.99 2.89
C LEU A 274 -0.96 3.42 2.58
N VAL A 275 -1.68 2.98 3.61
CA VAL A 275 -3.09 2.56 3.53
C VAL A 275 -3.89 3.34 4.55
N LEU A 276 -4.91 4.04 4.08
CA LEU A 276 -5.89 4.75 4.90
C LEU A 276 -7.29 4.28 4.55
N ASN A 277 -8.15 4.11 5.54
CA ASN A 277 -9.55 3.77 5.34
C ASN A 277 -10.46 4.44 6.36
N GLY A 278 -11.74 4.59 6.03
CA GLY A 278 -12.74 5.14 6.95
C GLY A 278 -12.81 6.66 7.00
N MET A 279 -12.24 7.39 6.03
CA MET A 279 -12.35 8.85 5.96
C MET A 279 -13.74 9.28 5.50
N ALA A 280 -14.17 10.50 5.90
CA ALA A 280 -15.52 10.98 5.67
C ALA A 280 -15.78 11.53 4.27
N SER A 281 -14.73 11.91 3.52
CA SER A 281 -14.88 12.53 2.20
C SER A 281 -13.67 12.27 1.27
N MET A 282 -13.86 12.49 -0.03
CA MET A 282 -12.76 12.48 -1.01
C MET A 282 -11.70 13.54 -0.71
N ARG A 283 -12.12 14.70 -0.22
CA ARG A 283 -11.22 15.80 0.13
C ARG A 283 -10.33 15.39 1.32
N GLU A 284 -10.94 14.88 2.39
CA GLU A 284 -10.22 14.42 3.56
C GLU A 284 -9.25 13.29 3.20
N ARG A 285 -9.66 12.34 2.35
CA ARG A 285 -8.78 11.28 1.82
C ARG A 285 -7.56 11.87 1.11
N ALA A 286 -7.74 12.87 0.24
CA ALA A 286 -6.65 13.48 -0.51
C ALA A 286 -5.67 14.23 0.41
N GLU A 287 -6.19 15.10 1.28
CA GLU A 287 -5.40 15.91 2.19
C GLU A 287 -4.61 15.05 3.19
N GLU A 288 -5.28 14.05 3.76
CA GLU A 288 -4.69 13.18 4.78
C GLU A 288 -3.63 12.23 4.19
N SER A 289 -3.87 11.70 2.99
CA SER A 289 -2.88 10.84 2.33
C SER A 289 -1.56 11.56 2.06
N GLU A 290 -1.64 12.80 1.56
CA GLU A 290 -0.44 13.60 1.31
C GLU A 290 0.27 13.94 2.62
N ARG A 291 -0.47 14.43 3.61
CA ARG A 291 0.07 14.81 4.91
C ARG A 291 0.83 13.66 5.57
N LEU A 292 0.23 12.47 5.61
CA LEU A 292 0.84 11.32 6.27
C LEU A 292 1.98 10.71 5.45
N MET A 293 1.92 10.74 4.11
CA MET A 293 3.03 10.33 3.26
C MET A 293 4.24 11.27 3.45
N ASP A 294 4.01 12.58 3.47
CA ASP A 294 5.05 13.57 3.73
C ASP A 294 5.65 13.42 5.14
N TRP A 295 4.79 13.18 6.14
CA TRP A 295 5.22 12.92 7.50
C TRP A 295 6.13 11.69 7.58
N ALA A 296 5.79 10.60 6.91
CA ALA A 296 6.59 9.38 6.93
C ALA A 296 7.98 9.59 6.30
N PHE A 297 8.07 10.26 5.15
CA PHE A 297 9.35 10.60 4.53
C PHE A 297 10.17 11.62 5.32
N ALA A 298 9.50 12.57 6.00
CA ALA A 298 10.19 13.60 6.78
C ALA A 298 10.79 13.08 8.08
N ASN A 299 10.17 12.06 8.70
CA ASN A 299 10.53 11.62 10.03
C ASN A 299 11.39 10.36 10.10
N PHE A 300 11.43 9.57 9.02
CA PHE A 300 12.17 8.30 8.99
C PHE A 300 13.16 8.27 7.83
N GLU A 301 14.22 7.48 8.01
CA GLU A 301 15.24 7.18 6.99
C GLU A 301 15.66 5.71 7.10
N ASP A 302 16.11 5.13 5.97
CA ASP A 302 16.72 3.81 5.97
C ASP A 302 18.21 3.94 6.18
N VAL A 303 18.70 3.15 7.10
CA VAL A 303 20.12 3.16 7.52
C VAL A 303 20.70 1.76 7.36
N THR A 304 21.70 1.63 6.52
CA THR A 304 22.54 0.43 6.50
C THR A 304 23.49 0.48 7.67
N LEU A 305 23.25 -0.33 8.69
CA LEU A 305 24.09 -0.42 9.87
C LEU A 305 25.36 -1.20 9.58
N PHE A 306 25.25 -2.30 8.84
CA PHE A 306 26.35 -3.19 8.47
C PHE A 306 26.08 -3.81 7.10
N THR A 307 27.18 -4.05 6.39
CA THR A 307 27.17 -4.89 5.19
C THR A 307 27.59 -6.33 5.57
N ALA A 308 27.14 -7.31 4.82
CA ALA A 308 27.53 -8.71 5.07
C ALA A 308 29.05 -8.86 5.04
N GLY A 309 29.62 -9.43 6.08
CA GLY A 309 31.07 -9.61 6.22
C GLY A 309 31.82 -8.46 6.89
N ASP A 310 31.16 -7.33 7.19
CA ASP A 310 31.79 -6.25 7.96
C ASP A 310 32.27 -6.77 9.33
N ILE A 311 33.52 -6.43 9.68
CA ILE A 311 34.10 -6.76 10.98
C ILE A 311 33.55 -5.79 12.02
N ILE A 312 32.76 -6.31 12.96
CA ILE A 312 32.12 -5.53 14.02
C ILE A 312 33.03 -5.43 15.23
N GLU A 313 33.72 -6.55 15.58
CA GLU A 313 34.63 -6.63 16.73
C GLU A 313 35.68 -7.74 16.49
N ARG A 314 36.79 -7.71 17.23
CA ARG A 314 37.80 -8.80 17.28
C ARG A 314 37.85 -9.38 18.68
N VAL A 315 37.52 -10.67 18.79
CA VAL A 315 37.38 -11.34 20.06
C VAL A 315 38.60 -12.21 20.34
N PRO A 316 39.20 -12.17 21.57
CA PRO A 316 40.32 -13.05 21.96
C PRO A 316 39.94 -14.53 21.88
N VAL A 317 40.84 -15.34 21.33
CA VAL A 317 40.70 -16.79 21.25
C VAL A 317 41.68 -17.48 22.18
N TRP A 318 41.15 -18.31 23.07
CA TRP A 318 41.97 -19.10 23.98
C TRP A 318 42.42 -20.43 23.34
N LEU A 319 43.73 -20.69 23.38
CA LEU A 319 44.37 -21.89 22.81
C LEU A 319 44.16 -22.04 21.29
N GLY A 320 43.97 -20.94 20.56
CA GLY A 320 43.85 -20.92 19.11
C GLY A 320 45.15 -20.59 18.40
N THR A 321 45.30 -21.01 17.14
CA THR A 321 46.44 -20.67 16.28
C THR A 321 46.50 -19.17 15.94
N ALA A 322 45.39 -18.47 16.05
CA ALA A 322 45.32 -17.02 15.99
C ALA A 322 44.88 -16.43 17.35
N PRO A 323 45.43 -15.29 17.76
CA PRO A 323 45.09 -14.67 19.05
C PRO A 323 43.68 -14.12 19.13
N THR A 324 43.08 -13.77 17.97
CA THR A 324 41.71 -13.23 17.86
C THR A 324 40.97 -13.81 16.67
N VAL A 325 39.64 -13.79 16.73
CA VAL A 325 38.73 -14.07 15.61
C VAL A 325 37.87 -12.86 15.34
N PRO A 326 37.67 -12.43 14.06
CA PRO A 326 36.76 -11.37 13.75
C PRO A 326 35.31 -11.84 13.94
N LEU A 327 34.48 -11.02 14.58
CA LEU A 327 33.02 -11.13 14.59
C LEU A 327 32.46 -10.36 13.41
N VAL A 328 31.67 -11.02 12.60
CA VAL A 328 31.06 -10.41 11.39
C VAL A 328 29.55 -10.56 11.40
N SER A 329 28.87 -9.66 10.70
CA SER A 329 27.46 -9.85 10.37
C SER A 329 27.32 -10.84 9.22
N GLY A 330 26.48 -11.86 9.38
CA GLY A 330 26.20 -12.85 8.34
C GLY A 330 25.37 -12.30 7.17
N ARG A 331 24.77 -11.12 7.32
CA ARG A 331 23.95 -10.44 6.31
C ARG A 331 24.08 -8.94 6.43
N SER A 332 23.79 -8.23 5.33
CA SER A 332 23.58 -6.78 5.40
C SER A 332 22.37 -6.47 6.27
N LEU A 333 22.50 -5.46 7.12
CA LEU A 333 21.45 -5.00 8.01
C LEU A 333 21.06 -3.57 7.69
N MET A 334 19.94 -3.44 6.98
CA MET A 334 19.27 -2.17 6.74
C MET A 334 18.04 -2.09 7.66
N VAL A 335 17.84 -0.96 8.31
CA VAL A 335 16.73 -0.72 9.24
C VAL A 335 16.17 0.68 9.01
N THR A 336 14.86 0.81 9.14
CA THR A 336 14.21 2.11 9.12
C THR A 336 14.28 2.73 10.51
N MET A 337 14.82 3.92 10.58
CA MET A 337 15.08 4.67 11.81
C MET A 337 14.44 6.05 11.78
N PRO A 338 14.04 6.60 12.94
CA PRO A 338 13.79 8.03 13.05
C PRO A 338 15.03 8.84 12.64
N ARG A 339 14.88 9.97 11.96
CA ARG A 339 16.02 10.77 11.48
C ARG A 339 17.02 11.20 12.56
N ASN A 340 16.58 11.30 13.81
CA ASN A 340 17.44 11.61 14.96
C ASN A 340 17.84 10.35 15.77
N TRP A 341 17.83 9.18 15.15
CA TRP A 341 18.07 7.89 15.81
C TRP A 341 19.43 7.81 16.54
N ARG A 342 20.48 8.46 16.01
CA ARG A 342 21.82 8.42 16.62
C ARG A 342 21.84 8.95 18.05
N GLN A 343 20.93 9.86 18.40
CA GLN A 343 20.80 10.40 19.76
C GLN A 343 19.95 9.51 20.67
N ARG A 344 19.22 8.55 20.11
CA ARG A 344 18.22 7.72 20.80
C ARG A 344 18.57 6.25 20.83
N ALA A 345 19.40 5.77 19.89
CA ALA A 345 19.79 4.40 19.77
C ALA A 345 21.02 4.05 20.61
N SER A 346 21.02 2.87 21.18
CA SER A 346 22.19 2.21 21.74
C SER A 346 22.47 0.92 20.97
N VAL A 347 23.72 0.71 20.62
CA VAL A 347 24.21 -0.52 20.02
C VAL A 347 25.10 -1.22 21.04
N LYS A 348 24.76 -2.45 21.40
CA LYS A 348 25.56 -3.29 22.34
C LYS A 348 26.00 -4.55 21.64
N VAL A 349 27.29 -4.88 21.78
CA VAL A 349 27.85 -6.15 21.30
C VAL A 349 28.12 -7.02 22.54
N ALA A 350 27.60 -8.22 22.57
CA ALA A 350 27.78 -9.19 23.64
C ALA A 350 28.36 -10.48 23.06
N PHE A 351 29.45 -10.96 23.64
CA PHE A 351 30.12 -12.22 23.28
C PHE A 351 30.80 -12.82 24.49
N ALA A 352 31.01 -14.14 24.44
CA ALA A 352 31.84 -14.83 25.45
C ALA A 352 33.32 -14.53 25.21
N THR A 353 34.05 -14.17 26.24
CA THR A 353 35.48 -13.89 26.12
C THR A 353 36.27 -14.53 27.27
N PRO A 354 37.41 -15.21 26.98
CA PRO A 354 37.89 -15.57 25.64
C PRO A 354 37.09 -16.74 25.01
N VAL A 355 37.00 -16.77 23.69
CA VAL A 355 36.40 -17.87 22.93
C VAL A 355 37.39 -19.05 22.92
N LYS A 356 36.93 -20.28 23.17
CA LYS A 356 37.79 -21.45 23.13
C LYS A 356 37.95 -21.98 21.70
N ALA A 357 39.21 -22.22 21.30
CA ALA A 357 39.49 -22.92 20.05
C ALA A 357 39.16 -24.44 20.14
N PRO A 358 38.78 -25.12 19.03
CA PRO A 358 38.73 -24.56 17.66
C PRO A 358 37.48 -23.73 17.45
N VAL A 359 37.54 -22.78 16.52
CA VAL A 359 36.43 -21.96 16.03
C VAL A 359 36.30 -22.20 14.53
N ALA A 360 35.13 -22.52 14.05
CA ALA A 360 34.84 -22.63 12.63
C ALA A 360 34.22 -21.31 12.10
N LYS A 361 34.60 -20.93 10.89
CA LYS A 361 33.96 -19.80 10.21
C LYS A 361 32.44 -20.02 10.11
N GLY A 362 31.65 -19.06 10.56
CA GLY A 362 30.18 -19.14 10.62
C GLY A 362 29.64 -19.56 11.98
N ASP A 363 30.48 -19.97 12.94
CA ASP A 363 30.02 -20.24 14.32
C ASP A 363 29.42 -18.97 14.93
N VAL A 364 28.29 -19.08 15.63
CA VAL A 364 27.68 -17.96 16.37
C VAL A 364 28.49 -17.76 17.66
N LEU A 365 29.21 -16.65 17.74
CA LEU A 365 30.07 -16.32 18.87
C LEU A 365 29.54 -15.19 19.75
N GLY A 366 28.56 -14.43 19.26
CA GLY A 366 28.02 -13.32 19.98
C GLY A 366 26.71 -12.81 19.36
N LYS A 367 26.24 -11.70 19.89
CA LYS A 367 25.09 -10.99 19.37
C LYS A 367 25.27 -9.48 19.47
N LEU A 368 24.69 -8.77 18.51
CA LEU A 368 24.52 -7.35 18.54
C LEU A 368 23.07 -7.05 18.90
N THR A 369 22.87 -6.18 19.88
CA THR A 369 21.55 -5.68 20.27
C THR A 369 21.46 -4.21 19.93
N LEU A 370 20.44 -3.84 19.13
CA LEU A 370 20.02 -2.48 18.86
C LEU A 370 18.77 -2.20 19.68
N ALA A 371 18.74 -1.09 20.42
CA ALA A 371 17.57 -0.65 21.17
C ALA A 371 17.62 0.86 21.38
N GLY A 372 16.43 1.49 21.60
CA GLY A 372 16.32 2.91 21.85
C GLY A 372 14.89 3.39 21.81
N GLN A 373 14.65 4.62 22.23
CA GLN A 373 13.33 5.21 22.16
C GLN A 373 12.93 5.45 20.68
N GLY A 374 11.85 4.81 20.23
CA GLY A 374 11.39 4.88 18.85
C GLY A 374 12.28 4.13 17.85
N VAL A 375 13.25 3.35 18.34
CA VAL A 375 14.13 2.50 17.54
C VAL A 375 13.67 1.06 17.71
N PRO A 376 13.46 0.30 16.62
CA PRO A 376 13.09 -1.11 16.73
C PRO A 376 14.12 -1.89 17.53
N ALA A 377 13.67 -2.58 18.59
CA ALA A 377 14.54 -3.48 19.33
C ALA A 377 14.83 -4.72 18.47
N MET A 378 16.12 -5.00 18.23
CA MET A 378 16.51 -6.18 17.46
C MET A 378 17.79 -6.79 17.97
N GLU A 379 17.91 -8.10 17.80
CA GLU A 379 19.13 -8.88 18.05
C GLU A 379 19.64 -9.49 16.74
N VAL A 380 20.91 -9.34 16.48
CA VAL A 380 21.58 -9.87 15.28
C VAL A 380 22.69 -10.81 15.75
N PRO A 381 22.70 -12.10 15.33
CA PRO A 381 23.79 -13.00 15.64
C PRO A 381 25.08 -12.55 14.96
N LEU A 382 26.18 -12.60 15.69
CA LEU A 382 27.51 -12.31 15.20
C LEU A 382 28.26 -13.62 14.99
N LEU A 383 28.82 -13.78 13.81
CA LEU A 383 29.45 -15.00 13.34
C LEU A 383 30.95 -14.85 13.35
N ALA A 384 31.67 -16.02 13.54
CA ALA A 384 33.09 -16.09 13.27
C ALA A 384 33.39 -15.81 11.80
N GLY A 385 34.21 -14.81 11.51
CA GLY A 385 34.59 -14.43 10.15
C GLY A 385 35.72 -15.31 9.58
N ALA A 386 36.38 -16.12 10.40
CA ALA A 386 37.48 -16.98 10.00
C ALA A 386 37.56 -18.24 10.88
N ASP A 387 38.21 -19.28 10.34
CA ASP A 387 38.59 -20.46 11.09
C ASP A 387 39.79 -20.17 12.02
N VAL A 388 39.71 -20.65 13.24
CA VAL A 388 40.84 -20.62 14.20
C VAL A 388 41.05 -22.01 14.77
N PRO A 389 41.92 -22.81 14.17
CA PRO A 389 42.29 -24.11 14.69
C PRO A 389 42.88 -24.06 16.11
N LYS A 390 42.77 -25.17 16.83
CA LYS A 390 43.38 -25.29 18.14
C LYS A 390 44.89 -25.47 18.03
N LEU A 391 45.64 -24.82 18.92
CA LEU A 391 47.08 -25.05 19.05
C LEU A 391 47.43 -26.53 19.30
N GLY A 392 48.54 -26.99 18.74
CA GLY A 392 49.14 -28.29 19.07
C GLY A 392 49.57 -28.39 20.55
N LEU A 393 49.89 -29.58 21.03
CA LEU A 393 50.25 -29.80 22.44
C LEU A 393 51.36 -28.86 22.94
N PRO A 394 52.49 -28.63 22.23
CA PRO A 394 53.53 -27.72 22.69
C PRO A 394 53.03 -26.26 22.80
N GLY A 395 52.27 -25.81 21.80
CA GLY A 395 51.73 -24.45 21.79
C GLY A 395 50.74 -24.19 22.92
N ARG A 396 49.91 -25.18 23.27
CA ARG A 396 48.97 -25.09 24.40
C ARG A 396 49.72 -25.00 25.74
N ALA A 397 50.77 -25.78 25.93
CA ALA A 397 51.59 -25.75 27.14
C ALA A 397 52.24 -24.36 27.31
N MET A 398 52.78 -23.80 26.23
CA MET A 398 53.39 -22.47 26.25
C MET A 398 52.34 -21.37 26.53
N ALA A 399 51.16 -21.43 25.90
CA ALA A 399 50.08 -20.47 26.13
C ALA A 399 49.55 -20.49 27.59
N VAL A 400 49.49 -21.65 28.22
CA VAL A 400 49.11 -21.79 29.63
C VAL A 400 50.21 -21.24 30.53
N LEU A 401 51.47 -21.54 30.27
CA LEU A 401 52.60 -21.02 31.06
C LEU A 401 52.65 -19.48 30.98
N SER A 402 52.52 -18.88 29.80
CA SER A 402 52.52 -17.41 29.64
C SER A 402 51.33 -16.73 30.32
N HIS A 403 50.23 -17.45 30.53
CA HIS A 403 49.05 -16.87 31.23
C HIS A 403 49.27 -16.80 32.77
N TYR A 404 50.10 -17.74 33.35
CA TYR A 404 50.34 -17.78 34.79
C TYR A 404 51.65 -17.11 35.20
N VAL A 405 52.50 -16.66 34.28
CA VAL A 405 53.72 -15.88 34.57
C VAL A 405 53.48 -14.43 34.18
N PRO A 406 53.09 -13.55 35.13
CA PRO A 406 52.92 -12.12 34.84
C PRO A 406 54.29 -11.48 34.58
N GLY A 407 54.53 -10.93 33.39
CA GLY A 407 55.63 -10.04 33.11
C GLY A 407 56.84 -10.63 32.39
N SER A 408 56.66 -11.16 31.17
CA SER A 408 57.73 -11.23 30.18
C SER A 408 57.30 -10.60 28.87
#